data_2216260f10c258847022f8ceff1b3974
#
_entry.id   2216260f10c258847022f8ceff1b3974
#
_cell.length_a   1.000
_cell.length_b   1.000
_cell.length_c   1.000
_cell.angle_alpha   90.00
_cell.angle_beta   90.00
_cell.angle_gamma   90.00
#
_symmetry.space_group_name_H-M   'P 1'
#
loop_
_entity.id
_entity.type
_entity.pdbx_description
1 polymer ?
#
loop_
_entity_poly.entity_id
_entity_poly.type
_entity_poly.pdbx_seq_one_letter_code
_entity_poly.pdbx_strand_id
1 'polypeptide(L)'
;MDKRDNQAKGRLGEDAVCALLEQRGHEILARNYHRRCGEVDVISKCGGFVVFTEVKARKRGSMVSGLEAVDRRKQVRIILTADLWLTDNDTGLQPRYDIAEVTLAGEPPRVVDIRVYEDAFTTDGVYT
;
A
#
# COMPACT_ATOMS: atom_id res chain seq x y z
N MET A 1 0.30 4.37 -22.80
CA MET A 1 0.80 5.31 -21.78
C MET A 1 2.27 5.06 -21.52
N ASP A 2 3.06 6.10 -21.45
CA ASP A 2 4.49 6.00 -21.21
C ASP A 2 4.77 5.40 -19.83
N LYS A 3 5.76 4.52 -19.76
CA LYS A 3 6.22 3.89 -18.52
C LYS A 3 6.63 4.93 -17.47
N ARG A 4 7.23 6.04 -17.92
CA ARG A 4 7.63 7.16 -17.04
C ARG A 4 6.44 7.86 -16.41
N ASP A 5 5.34 8.02 -17.14
CA ASP A 5 4.10 8.61 -16.62
C ASP A 5 3.49 7.76 -15.53
N ASN A 6 3.50 6.43 -15.71
CA ASN A 6 2.99 5.50 -14.70
C ASN A 6 3.83 5.54 -13.43
N GLN A 7 5.16 5.61 -13.56
CA GLN A 7 6.06 5.72 -12.41
C GLN A 7 5.86 7.04 -11.67
N ALA A 8 5.69 8.14 -12.39
CA ALA A 8 5.46 9.46 -11.80
C ALA A 8 4.14 9.49 -11.03
N LYS A 9 3.07 8.91 -11.60
CA LYS A 9 1.76 8.81 -10.94
C LYS A 9 1.84 7.94 -9.70
N GLY A 10 2.57 6.81 -9.78
CA GLY A 10 2.79 5.92 -8.65
C GLY A 10 3.48 6.64 -7.49
N ARG A 11 4.55 7.39 -7.78
CA ARG A 11 5.27 8.15 -6.74
C ARG A 11 4.41 9.24 -6.14
N LEU A 12 3.63 9.93 -6.96
CA LEU A 12 2.71 10.97 -6.49
C LEU A 12 1.72 10.39 -5.48
N GLY A 13 1.14 9.23 -5.79
CA GLY A 13 0.23 8.54 -4.89
C GLY A 13 0.91 8.07 -3.61
N GLU A 14 2.07 7.45 -3.71
CA GLU A 14 2.81 6.95 -2.55
C GLU A 14 3.24 8.10 -1.63
N ASP A 15 3.74 9.21 -2.20
CA ASP A 15 4.13 10.38 -1.41
C ASP A 15 2.94 10.94 -0.63
N ALA A 16 1.80 11.04 -1.29
CA ALA A 16 0.59 11.56 -0.66
C ALA A 16 0.09 10.64 0.46
N VAL A 17 0.15 9.31 0.24
CA VAL A 17 -0.23 8.33 1.26
C VAL A 17 0.71 8.40 2.45
N CYS A 18 2.02 8.47 2.23
CA CYS A 18 2.98 8.57 3.33
C CYS A 18 2.73 9.84 4.16
N ALA A 19 2.47 10.97 3.52
CA ALA A 19 2.17 12.21 4.22
C ALA A 19 0.90 12.08 5.07
N LEU A 20 -0.15 11.46 4.51
CA LEU A 20 -1.39 11.24 5.23
C LEU A 20 -1.19 10.31 6.43
N LEU A 21 -0.47 9.20 6.24
CA LEU A 21 -0.20 8.24 7.31
C LEU A 21 0.59 8.91 8.45
N GLU A 22 1.57 9.73 8.12
CA GLU A 22 2.34 10.48 9.14
C GLU A 22 1.44 11.43 9.93
N GLN A 23 0.52 12.13 9.26
CA GLN A 23 -0.49 12.96 9.93
C GLN A 23 -1.36 12.16 10.89
N ARG A 24 -1.62 10.89 10.58
CA ARG A 24 -2.44 9.99 11.40
C ARG A 24 -1.62 9.25 12.46
N GLY A 25 -0.37 9.62 12.65
CA GLY A 25 0.48 9.06 13.70
C GLY A 25 1.30 7.85 13.31
N HIS A 26 1.37 7.50 12.03
CA HIS A 26 2.25 6.44 11.56
C HIS A 26 3.69 6.91 11.47
N GLU A 27 4.62 6.03 11.85
CA GLU A 27 6.03 6.19 11.56
C GLU A 27 6.34 5.35 10.32
N ILE A 28 6.85 5.98 9.26
CA ILE A 28 7.20 5.26 8.04
C ILE A 28 8.52 4.53 8.25
N LEU A 29 8.50 3.21 8.13
CA LEU A 29 9.68 2.36 8.34
C LEU A 29 10.39 2.02 7.04
N ALA A 30 9.64 1.86 5.95
CA ALA A 30 10.22 1.53 4.64
C ALA A 30 9.22 1.89 3.53
N ARG A 31 9.76 2.10 2.33
CA ARG A 31 8.97 2.33 1.12
C ARG A 31 9.52 1.45 0.00
N ASN A 32 8.62 0.98 -0.86
CA ASN A 32 9.00 0.19 -2.04
C ASN A 32 9.90 -1.00 -1.67
N TYR A 33 9.49 -1.74 -0.65
CA TYR A 33 10.19 -2.93 -0.23
C TYR A 33 9.93 -4.03 -1.24
N HIS A 34 10.96 -4.39 -1.98
CA HIS A 34 10.85 -5.30 -3.12
C HIS A 34 11.62 -6.59 -2.88
N ARG A 35 10.98 -7.72 -3.16
CA ARG A 35 11.59 -9.06 -3.14
C ARG A 35 11.09 -9.85 -4.34
N ARG A 36 11.65 -11.03 -4.56
CA ARG A 36 11.28 -11.88 -5.70
C ARG A 36 9.79 -12.22 -5.72
N CYS A 37 9.17 -12.42 -4.56
CA CYS A 37 7.75 -12.78 -4.45
C CYS A 37 6.80 -11.60 -4.61
N GLY A 38 7.27 -10.36 -4.54
CA GLY A 38 6.41 -9.20 -4.70
C GLY A 38 6.97 -7.93 -4.08
N GLU A 39 6.09 -6.99 -3.83
CA GLU A 39 6.44 -5.66 -3.34
C GLU A 39 5.43 -5.19 -2.31
N VAL A 40 5.90 -4.41 -1.32
CA VAL A 40 5.05 -3.67 -0.38
C VAL A 40 5.35 -2.19 -0.56
N ASP A 41 4.33 -1.40 -0.87
CA ASP A 41 4.54 0.02 -1.20
C ASP A 41 4.97 0.84 0.01
N VAL A 42 4.32 0.66 1.16
CA VAL A 42 4.65 1.38 2.38
C VAL A 42 4.57 0.43 3.58
N ILE A 43 5.61 0.47 4.41
CA ILE A 43 5.62 -0.24 5.69
C ILE A 43 5.70 0.82 6.78
N SER A 44 4.76 0.79 7.72
CA SER A 44 4.69 1.78 8.78
C SER A 44 4.34 1.16 10.12
N LYS A 45 4.54 1.92 11.18
CA LYS A 45 4.23 1.53 12.55
C LYS A 45 3.19 2.51 13.10
N CYS A 46 2.10 1.99 13.65
CA CYS A 46 1.07 2.82 14.26
C CYS A 46 0.41 2.04 15.40
N GLY A 47 0.48 2.58 16.59
CA GLY A 47 -0.03 1.90 17.78
C GLY A 47 0.63 0.54 17.95
N GLY A 48 -0.17 -0.49 18.21
CA GLY A 48 0.32 -1.87 18.36
C GLY A 48 0.53 -2.62 17.06
N PHE A 49 0.53 -1.93 15.91
CA PHE A 49 0.58 -2.57 14.59
C PHE A 49 1.81 -2.18 13.78
N VAL A 50 2.33 -3.16 13.01
CA VAL A 50 3.15 -2.89 11.84
C VAL A 50 2.22 -3.02 10.64
N VAL A 51 2.14 -1.98 9.81
CA VAL A 51 1.14 -1.84 8.76
C VAL A 51 1.80 -1.95 7.39
N PHE A 52 1.30 -2.87 6.59
CA PHE A 52 1.75 -3.07 5.21
C PHE A 52 0.68 -2.51 4.29
N THR A 53 0.98 -1.42 3.61
CA THR A 53 0.00 -0.70 2.80
C THR A 53 0.30 -0.84 1.32
N GLU A 54 -0.70 -1.31 0.57
CA GLU A 54 -0.70 -1.29 -0.89
C GLU A 54 -1.35 0.01 -1.35
N VAL A 55 -0.63 0.76 -2.18
CA VAL A 55 -1.12 2.03 -2.73
C VAL A 55 -1.64 1.80 -4.14
N LYS A 56 -2.90 2.14 -4.38
CA LYS A 56 -3.54 2.05 -5.69
C LYS A 56 -4.01 3.43 -6.14
N ALA A 57 -3.38 3.94 -7.20
CA ALA A 57 -3.79 5.18 -7.82
C ALA A 57 -4.77 4.90 -8.96
N ARG A 58 -5.83 5.69 -9.04
CA ARG A 58 -6.81 5.61 -10.13
C ARG A 58 -7.21 7.01 -10.58
N LYS A 59 -7.66 7.10 -11.81
CA LYS A 59 -8.24 8.32 -12.34
C LYS A 59 -9.62 8.56 -11.74
N ARG A 60 -9.96 9.82 -11.50
CA ARG A 60 -11.32 10.19 -11.11
C ARG A 60 -12.31 9.65 -12.17
N GLY A 61 -13.40 9.05 -11.72
CA GLY A 61 -14.40 8.45 -12.60
C GLY A 61 -14.11 7.05 -13.07
N SER A 62 -12.99 6.45 -12.64
CA SER A 62 -12.68 5.06 -12.95
C SER A 62 -13.73 4.12 -12.35
N MET A 63 -14.08 3.07 -13.11
CA MET A 63 -15.11 2.09 -12.71
C MET A 63 -14.59 1.08 -11.67
N VAL A 64 -13.28 0.88 -11.57
CA VAL A 64 -12.70 -0.12 -10.69
C VAL A 64 -12.18 0.55 -9.43
N SER A 65 -12.61 0.05 -8.26
CA SER A 65 -12.13 0.55 -6.97
C SER A 65 -10.72 0.01 -6.65
N GLY A 66 -10.02 0.68 -5.75
CA GLY A 66 -8.72 0.20 -5.27
C GLY A 66 -8.82 -1.17 -4.62
N LEU A 67 -9.90 -1.45 -3.90
CA LEU A 67 -10.13 -2.77 -3.28
C LEU A 67 -10.24 -3.86 -4.33
N GLU A 68 -10.99 -3.62 -5.40
CA GLU A 68 -11.16 -4.58 -6.49
C GLU A 68 -9.87 -4.84 -7.26
N ALA A 69 -9.00 -3.83 -7.34
CA ALA A 69 -7.72 -3.94 -8.04
C ALA A 69 -6.70 -4.78 -7.27
N VAL A 70 -6.91 -5.01 -5.98
CA VAL A 70 -6.03 -5.84 -5.14
C VAL A 70 -6.75 -7.15 -4.86
N ASP A 71 -6.67 -8.08 -5.83
CA ASP A 71 -7.30 -9.39 -5.72
C ASP A 71 -6.54 -10.31 -4.76
N ARG A 72 -7.08 -11.51 -4.50
CA ARG A 72 -6.48 -12.45 -3.54
C ARG A 72 -5.07 -12.87 -3.93
N ARG A 73 -4.81 -13.06 -5.22
CA ARG A 73 -3.47 -13.42 -5.72
C ARG A 73 -2.45 -12.34 -5.36
N LYS A 74 -2.81 -11.07 -5.53
CA LYS A 74 -1.95 -9.94 -5.18
C LYS A 74 -1.78 -9.81 -3.68
N GLN A 75 -2.87 -10.01 -2.92
CA GLN A 75 -2.83 -10.02 -1.47
C GLN A 75 -1.83 -11.05 -0.92
N VAL A 76 -1.86 -12.26 -1.47
CA VAL A 76 -0.92 -13.32 -1.06
C VAL A 76 0.52 -12.91 -1.31
N ARG A 77 0.81 -12.28 -2.45
CA ARG A 77 2.15 -11.80 -2.77
C ARG A 77 2.63 -10.73 -1.77
N ILE A 78 1.73 -9.83 -1.38
CA ILE A 78 2.02 -8.81 -0.38
C ILE A 78 2.33 -9.47 0.97
N ILE A 79 1.51 -10.43 1.39
CA ILE A 79 1.69 -11.16 2.65
C ILE A 79 3.04 -11.87 2.68
N LEU A 80 3.39 -12.61 1.62
CA LEU A 80 4.65 -13.33 1.55
C LEU A 80 5.85 -12.37 1.60
N THR A 81 5.75 -11.24 0.92
CA THR A 81 6.80 -10.22 0.92
C THR A 81 6.92 -9.57 2.31
N ALA A 82 5.79 -9.27 2.95
CA ALA A 82 5.75 -8.73 4.29
C ALA A 82 6.40 -9.68 5.31
N ASP A 83 6.19 -10.99 5.16
CA ASP A 83 6.81 -11.99 6.03
C ASP A 83 8.33 -11.97 5.95
N LEU A 84 8.89 -11.74 4.77
CA LEU A 84 10.33 -11.60 4.63
C LEU A 84 10.85 -10.39 5.40
N TRP A 85 10.11 -9.27 5.32
CA TRP A 85 10.47 -8.07 6.07
C TRP A 85 10.39 -8.33 7.58
N LEU A 86 9.32 -9.00 8.03
CA LEU A 86 9.12 -9.33 9.44
C LEU A 86 10.21 -10.27 9.97
N THR A 87 10.72 -11.17 9.13
CA THR A 87 11.82 -12.06 9.51
C THR A 87 13.09 -11.27 9.82
N ASP A 88 13.36 -10.23 9.05
CA ASP A 88 14.55 -9.40 9.21
C ASP A 88 14.37 -8.26 10.22
N ASN A 89 13.14 -7.95 10.60
CA ASN A 89 12.81 -6.81 11.44
C ASN A 89 11.81 -7.23 12.53
N ASP A 90 12.33 -7.73 13.64
CA ASP A 90 11.50 -8.15 14.77
C ASP A 90 10.95 -6.92 15.50
N THR A 91 9.72 -6.58 15.26
CA THR A 91 9.07 -5.42 15.87
C THR A 91 8.27 -5.76 17.12
N GLY A 92 7.90 -7.02 17.29
CA GLY A 92 6.98 -7.44 18.35
C GLY A 92 5.56 -6.92 18.17
N LEU A 93 5.26 -6.31 17.00
CA LEU A 93 3.95 -5.72 16.73
C LEU A 93 3.08 -6.65 15.90
N GLN A 94 1.77 -6.43 15.97
CA GLN A 94 0.79 -7.20 15.20
C GLN A 94 0.79 -6.71 13.74
N PRO A 95 1.00 -7.60 12.76
CA PRO A 95 0.87 -7.23 11.34
C PRO A 95 -0.57 -6.85 10.97
N ARG A 96 -0.70 -5.83 10.13
CA ARG A 96 -1.98 -5.40 9.56
C ARG A 96 -1.78 -5.04 8.09
N TYR A 97 -2.75 -5.39 7.25
CA TYR A 97 -2.67 -5.20 5.80
C TYR A 97 -3.72 -4.21 5.35
N ASP A 98 -3.28 -3.06 4.86
CA ASP A 98 -4.13 -1.94 4.47
C ASP A 98 -4.04 -1.69 2.96
N ILE A 99 -5.09 -1.10 2.41
CA ILE A 99 -5.11 -0.63 1.02
C ILE A 99 -5.41 0.86 1.03
N ALA A 100 -4.57 1.65 0.37
CA ALA A 100 -4.79 3.08 0.19
C ALA A 100 -5.14 3.35 -1.27
N GLU A 101 -6.36 3.83 -1.51
CA GLU A 101 -6.85 4.21 -2.83
C GLU A 101 -6.65 5.70 -3.02
N VAL A 102 -5.86 6.07 -4.02
CA VAL A 102 -5.56 7.47 -4.35
C VAL A 102 -6.28 7.82 -5.63
N THR A 103 -7.11 8.85 -5.59
CA THR A 103 -7.80 9.35 -6.78
C THR A 103 -7.02 10.52 -7.34
N LEU A 104 -6.69 10.43 -8.63
CA LEU A 104 -5.97 11.46 -9.38
C LEU A 104 -6.89 12.15 -10.37
N ALA A 105 -6.69 13.43 -10.58
CA ALA A 105 -7.44 14.21 -11.57
C ALA A 105 -6.57 15.34 -12.09
N GLY A 106 -6.92 15.80 -13.28
CA GLY A 106 -6.30 16.98 -13.89
C GLY A 106 -5.09 16.66 -14.75
N GLU A 107 -4.62 17.72 -15.44
CA GLU A 107 -3.44 17.68 -16.30
C GLU A 107 -2.58 18.90 -16.00
N PRO A 108 -1.41 18.75 -15.34
CA PRO A 108 -0.86 17.47 -14.85
C PRO A 108 -1.71 16.86 -13.74
N PRO A 109 -1.60 15.55 -13.52
CA PRO A 109 -2.41 14.88 -12.50
C PRO A 109 -2.04 15.34 -11.08
N ARG A 110 -3.06 15.48 -10.24
CA ARG A 110 -2.89 15.78 -8.83
C ARG A 110 -3.77 14.87 -8.00
N VAL A 111 -3.40 14.66 -6.75
CA VAL A 111 -4.20 13.87 -5.80
C VAL A 111 -5.39 14.71 -5.36
N VAL A 112 -6.59 14.18 -5.56
CA VAL A 112 -7.84 14.84 -5.16
C VAL A 112 -8.56 14.13 -4.03
N ASP A 113 -8.23 12.85 -3.76
CA ASP A 113 -8.80 12.11 -2.65
C ASP A 113 -7.91 10.92 -2.30
N ILE A 114 -7.89 10.55 -1.02
CA ILE A 114 -7.24 9.33 -0.54
C ILE A 114 -8.21 8.63 0.40
N ARG A 115 -8.46 7.35 0.12
CA ARG A 115 -9.26 6.51 1.00
C ARG A 115 -8.41 5.35 1.49
N VAL A 116 -8.27 5.23 2.82
CA VAL A 116 -7.50 4.15 3.43
C VAL A 116 -8.47 3.11 3.98
N TYR A 117 -8.32 1.87 3.53
CA TYR A 117 -9.07 0.73 4.02
C TYR A 117 -8.15 -0.02 4.99
N GLU A 118 -8.35 0.18 6.27
CA GLU A 118 -7.56 -0.49 7.30
C GLU A 118 -8.00 -1.95 7.43
N ASP A 119 -7.02 -2.84 7.67
CA ASP A 119 -7.27 -4.27 7.84
C ASP A 119 -8.08 -4.83 6.66
N ALA A 120 -7.66 -4.49 5.45
CA ALA A 120 -8.40 -4.79 4.23
C ALA A 120 -8.36 -6.27 3.86
N PHE A 121 -7.34 -7.01 4.29
CA PHE A 121 -7.24 -8.45 4.04
C PHE A 121 -6.39 -9.11 5.12
N THR A 122 -6.49 -10.43 5.22
CA THR A 122 -5.86 -11.22 6.27
C THR A 122 -4.99 -12.34 5.70
N THR A 123 -4.25 -13.01 6.57
CA THR A 123 -3.41 -14.15 6.20
C THR A 123 -4.18 -15.47 6.10
N ASP A 124 -5.49 -15.44 6.27
CA ASP A 124 -6.32 -16.64 6.28
C ASP A 124 -6.12 -17.49 5.02
N GLY A 125 -5.78 -18.76 5.20
CA GLY A 125 -5.58 -19.69 4.11
C GLY A 125 -4.25 -19.60 3.38
N VAL A 126 -3.36 -18.66 3.75
CA VAL A 126 -2.08 -18.46 3.04
C VAL A 126 -1.12 -19.61 3.33
N TYR A 127 -1.11 -20.10 4.55
CA TYR A 127 -0.17 -21.14 5.01
C TYR A 127 -0.82 -22.48 5.34
N THR A 128 -2.04 -22.69 4.89
CA THR A 128 -2.77 -23.95 5.16
C THR A 128 -2.97 -24.80 3.93
#